data_532ffc8fc3e1616dae34dfd932bb6838
#
_entry.id   532ffc8fc3e1616dae34dfd932bb6838
#
_cell.length_a   1.000
_cell.length_b   1.000
_cell.length_c   1.000
_cell.angle_alpha   90.00
_cell.angle_beta   90.00
_cell.angle_gamma   90.00
#
_symmetry.space_group_name_H-M   'P 1'
#
loop_
_entity.id
_entity.type
_entity.pdbx_description
1 polymer ?
#
loop_
_entity_poly.entity_id
_entity_poly.type
_entity_poly.pdbx_seq_one_letter_code
_entity_poly.pdbx_strand_id
1 'polypeptide(L)'
;SLILNQSESSILIEGAQGADLDINYGLEYPNVTSRQCGASQLIADAGISPFKVKDIIMIIRPYPIRISNKTNIGVDIYSGDYDGSKELTWEEIRNRCNSKIDLQEYTTVTKKVRRVFEMNWDRLKYNVMINNPTQIVLNFAQYIDWGAYRCNNYDNLPLKVKEFINRIEKETNTPVTMIGTGERNCDIIDLRK
;
A
#
# COMPACT_ATOMS: atom_id res chain seq x y z
N SER A 1 14.39 -18.37 14.52
CA SER A 1 15.31 -17.51 15.18
C SER A 1 15.19 -17.56 16.69
N LEU A 2 16.19 -18.16 17.34
CA LEU A 2 16.23 -18.33 18.80
C LEU A 2 16.25 -16.96 19.50
N ILE A 3 17.07 -16.04 19.01
CA ILE A 3 17.23 -14.68 19.57
C ILE A 3 15.91 -13.90 19.57
N LEU A 4 15.18 -13.91 18.45
CA LEU A 4 13.91 -13.19 18.34
C LEU A 4 12.86 -13.78 19.28
N ASN A 5 12.80 -15.11 19.40
CA ASN A 5 11.83 -15.75 20.27
C ASN A 5 12.11 -15.56 21.77
N GLN A 6 13.34 -15.23 22.15
CA GLN A 6 13.76 -14.95 23.53
C GLN A 6 13.81 -13.46 23.86
N SER A 7 13.59 -12.58 22.87
CA SER A 7 13.62 -11.13 23.09
C SER A 7 12.41 -10.70 23.92
N GLU A 8 12.66 -9.87 24.92
CA GLU A 8 11.63 -9.13 25.68
C GLU A 8 11.25 -7.81 25.01
N SER A 9 12.01 -7.39 23.98
CA SER A 9 11.78 -6.16 23.24
C SER A 9 10.72 -6.35 22.17
N SER A 10 10.03 -5.27 21.81
CA SER A 10 9.15 -5.25 20.63
C SER A 10 9.96 -5.44 19.36
N ILE A 11 9.49 -6.31 18.48
CA ILE A 11 10.12 -6.64 17.20
C ILE A 11 9.21 -6.18 16.08
N LEU A 12 9.76 -5.41 15.15
CA LEU A 12 9.09 -5.05 13.90
C LEU A 12 9.66 -5.91 12.77
N ILE A 13 8.77 -6.60 12.05
CA ILE A 13 9.11 -7.33 10.84
C ILE A 13 8.55 -6.53 9.66
N GLU A 14 9.43 -6.08 8.78
CA GLU A 14 9.04 -5.36 7.57
C GLU A 14 9.13 -6.29 6.36
N GLY A 15 8.02 -6.40 5.63
CA GLY A 15 7.94 -7.10 4.36
C GLY A 15 8.26 -6.19 3.19
N ALA A 16 8.78 -6.78 2.13
CA ALA A 16 8.99 -6.11 0.85
C ALA A 16 7.92 -6.54 -0.16
N GLN A 17 7.71 -5.74 -1.21
CA GLN A 17 6.72 -5.93 -2.25
C GLN A 17 5.28 -5.70 -1.75
N GLY A 18 4.29 -6.10 -2.51
CA GLY A 18 2.88 -5.99 -2.16
C GLY A 18 2.17 -7.33 -2.27
N ALA A 19 1.09 -7.50 -1.53
CA ALA A 19 0.32 -8.75 -1.48
C ALA A 19 -0.16 -9.20 -2.87
N ASP A 20 -0.56 -8.28 -3.75
CA ASP A 20 -0.94 -8.57 -5.15
C ASP A 20 0.23 -9.09 -6.01
N LEU A 21 1.47 -8.95 -5.55
CA LEU A 21 2.67 -9.46 -6.22
C LEU A 21 3.14 -10.80 -5.66
N ASP A 22 2.42 -11.38 -4.70
CA ASP A 22 2.74 -12.68 -4.12
C ASP A 22 2.74 -13.79 -5.18
N ILE A 23 3.75 -14.66 -5.16
CA ILE A 23 3.88 -15.73 -6.18
C ILE A 23 2.74 -16.74 -6.13
N ASN A 24 2.15 -16.96 -4.96
CA ASN A 24 1.08 -17.95 -4.78
C ASN A 24 -0.32 -17.32 -4.78
N TYR A 25 -0.44 -16.09 -4.29
CA TYR A 25 -1.72 -15.42 -4.04
C TYR A 25 -1.93 -14.17 -4.89
N GLY A 26 -0.91 -13.73 -5.64
CA GLY A 26 -1.05 -12.64 -6.60
C GLY A 26 -1.98 -13.01 -7.74
N LEU A 27 -2.89 -12.10 -8.09
CA LEU A 27 -3.96 -12.37 -9.05
C LEU A 27 -3.53 -12.24 -10.51
N GLU A 28 -2.35 -11.68 -10.78
CA GLU A 28 -1.87 -11.37 -12.14
C GLU A 28 -0.69 -12.26 -12.57
N TYR A 29 -0.71 -13.54 -12.21
CA TYR A 29 0.36 -14.43 -12.67
C TYR A 29 0.42 -14.45 -14.22
N PRO A 30 1.62 -14.41 -14.85
CA PRO A 30 2.97 -14.50 -14.23
C PRO A 30 3.57 -13.14 -13.78
N ASN A 31 2.80 -12.05 -13.77
CA ASN A 31 3.26 -10.71 -13.42
C ASN A 31 3.31 -10.51 -11.88
N VAL A 32 3.96 -11.40 -11.20
CA VAL A 32 4.16 -11.45 -9.74
C VAL A 32 5.65 -11.40 -9.40
N THR A 33 5.99 -11.31 -8.12
CA THR A 33 7.38 -11.43 -7.67
C THR A 33 7.78 -12.89 -7.49
N SER A 34 9.06 -13.16 -7.26
CA SER A 34 9.62 -14.52 -7.12
C SER A 34 9.42 -15.13 -5.73
N ARG A 35 8.67 -14.49 -4.85
CA ARG A 35 8.49 -14.94 -3.46
C ARG A 35 7.09 -14.66 -2.93
N GLN A 36 6.75 -15.29 -1.83
CA GLN A 36 5.57 -14.94 -1.05
C GLN A 36 5.78 -13.63 -0.29
N CYS A 37 4.75 -12.78 -0.24
CA CYS A 37 4.79 -11.45 0.36
C CYS A 37 3.77 -11.30 1.51
N GLY A 38 2.99 -12.32 1.78
CA GLY A 38 1.94 -12.30 2.81
C GLY A 38 2.50 -12.33 4.23
N ALA A 39 1.69 -11.88 5.21
CA ALA A 39 2.06 -11.83 6.61
C ALA A 39 2.49 -13.19 7.17
N SER A 40 1.81 -14.27 6.80
CA SER A 40 2.15 -15.64 7.24
C SER A 40 3.56 -16.04 6.82
N GLN A 41 3.99 -15.68 5.61
CA GLN A 41 5.33 -15.98 5.14
C GLN A 41 6.38 -15.17 5.87
N LEU A 42 6.13 -13.89 6.17
CA LEU A 42 7.04 -13.05 6.92
C LEU A 42 7.29 -13.60 8.34
N ILE A 43 6.24 -14.11 8.97
CA ILE A 43 6.33 -14.77 10.28
C ILE A 43 7.18 -16.04 10.18
N ALA A 44 6.97 -16.86 9.14
CA ALA A 44 7.72 -18.07 8.89
C ALA A 44 9.19 -17.79 8.58
N ASP A 45 9.48 -16.80 7.72
CA ASP A 45 10.84 -16.38 7.36
C ASP A 45 11.62 -15.87 8.60
N ALA A 46 10.95 -15.16 9.50
CA ALA A 46 11.52 -14.69 10.74
C ALA A 46 11.72 -15.81 11.78
N GLY A 47 11.08 -16.96 11.59
CA GLY A 47 11.11 -18.08 12.54
C GLY A 47 10.50 -17.74 13.89
N ILE A 48 9.42 -16.96 13.89
CA ILE A 48 8.70 -16.52 15.09
C ILE A 48 7.40 -17.34 15.23
N SER A 49 7.04 -17.66 16.46
CA SER A 49 5.75 -18.30 16.73
C SER A 49 4.59 -17.36 16.35
N PRO A 50 3.58 -17.83 15.58
CA PRO A 50 2.39 -17.04 15.29
C PRO A 50 1.68 -16.48 16.53
N PHE A 51 1.74 -17.20 17.67
CA PHE A 51 1.16 -16.77 18.94
C PHE A 51 1.86 -15.56 19.57
N LYS A 52 3.04 -15.19 19.09
CA LYS A 52 3.77 -13.99 19.53
C LYS A 52 3.48 -12.77 18.67
N VAL A 53 2.76 -12.92 17.59
CA VAL A 53 2.37 -11.80 16.71
C VAL A 53 1.25 -11.04 17.41
N LYS A 54 1.52 -9.76 17.67
CA LYS A 54 0.55 -8.86 18.30
C LYS A 54 -0.27 -8.14 17.25
N ASP A 55 0.41 -7.58 16.25
CA ASP A 55 -0.20 -6.76 15.21
C ASP A 55 0.27 -7.18 13.83
N ILE A 56 -0.66 -7.15 12.89
CA ILE A 56 -0.38 -7.24 11.45
C ILE A 56 -0.84 -5.91 10.84
N ILE A 57 0.11 -5.12 10.37
CA ILE A 57 -0.12 -3.79 9.83
C ILE A 57 -0.07 -3.86 8.31
N MET A 58 -1.20 -3.57 7.66
CA MET A 58 -1.26 -3.48 6.20
C MET A 58 -1.14 -2.04 5.75
N ILE A 59 -0.16 -1.75 4.90
CA ILE A 59 0.02 -0.42 4.31
C ILE A 59 -0.63 -0.42 2.94
N ILE A 60 -1.56 0.52 2.73
CA ILE A 60 -2.25 0.72 1.46
C ILE A 60 -2.07 2.16 0.96
N ARG A 61 -2.40 2.36 -0.30
CA ARG A 61 -2.40 3.69 -0.96
C ARG A 61 -3.69 3.86 -1.75
N PRO A 62 -4.16 5.10 -1.98
CA PRO A 62 -5.44 5.34 -2.67
C PRO A 62 -5.41 4.92 -4.14
N TYR A 63 -4.24 4.95 -4.77
CA TYR A 63 -4.03 4.56 -6.15
C TYR A 63 -2.94 3.49 -6.22
N PRO A 64 -3.30 2.22 -6.49
CA PRO A 64 -2.33 1.15 -6.69
C PRO A 64 -1.36 1.46 -7.83
N ILE A 65 -0.15 0.93 -7.72
CA ILE A 65 0.92 1.16 -8.69
C ILE A 65 1.45 -0.15 -9.27
N ARG A 66 1.91 -0.05 -10.51
CA ARG A 66 2.69 -1.09 -11.18
C ARG A 66 4.00 -0.52 -11.72
N ILE A 67 4.97 -1.39 -12.02
CA ILE A 67 6.18 -0.98 -12.75
C ILE A 67 5.77 -0.54 -14.15
N SER A 68 6.49 0.43 -14.71
CA SER A 68 6.31 0.81 -16.11
C SER A 68 6.70 -0.33 -17.06
N ASN A 69 6.09 -0.33 -18.23
CA ASN A 69 6.41 -1.27 -19.30
C ASN A 69 7.90 -1.17 -19.68
N LYS A 70 8.49 -2.30 -20.04
CA LYS A 70 9.84 -2.34 -20.64
C LYS A 70 9.71 -2.50 -22.15
N THR A 71 10.35 -1.63 -22.90
CA THR A 71 10.57 -1.84 -24.33
C THR A 71 11.92 -2.54 -24.49
N ASN A 72 11.94 -3.77 -24.94
CA ASN A 72 13.16 -4.48 -25.32
C ASN A 72 13.10 -4.71 -26.84
N ILE A 73 13.97 -4.05 -27.58
CA ILE A 73 14.23 -4.28 -29.02
C ILE A 73 12.95 -4.65 -29.81
N GLY A 74 11.99 -3.69 -29.85
CA GLY A 74 10.77 -3.84 -30.65
C GLY A 74 9.66 -4.74 -30.09
N VAL A 75 9.80 -5.20 -28.85
CA VAL A 75 8.76 -5.95 -28.12
C VAL A 75 8.47 -5.24 -26.80
N ASP A 76 7.25 -4.76 -26.63
CA ASP A 76 6.78 -4.21 -25.36
C ASP A 76 6.56 -5.35 -24.35
N ILE A 77 7.35 -5.36 -23.29
CA ILE A 77 7.13 -6.26 -22.15
C ILE A 77 6.37 -5.48 -21.09
N TYR A 78 5.14 -5.86 -20.88
CA TYR A 78 4.25 -5.22 -19.90
C TYR A 78 4.45 -5.85 -18.51
N SER A 79 4.31 -5.02 -17.47
CA SER A 79 4.29 -5.48 -16.08
C SER A 79 2.94 -6.10 -15.69
N GLY A 80 2.10 -6.41 -16.66
CA GLY A 80 0.74 -6.87 -16.49
C GLY A 80 -0.25 -5.72 -16.24
N ASP A 81 -1.51 -6.02 -16.44
CA ASP A 81 -2.59 -5.09 -16.13
C ASP A 81 -2.96 -5.19 -14.63
N TYR A 82 -3.79 -4.32 -14.17
CA TYR A 82 -4.41 -4.40 -12.86
C TYR A 82 -5.90 -4.64 -13.10
N ASP A 83 -6.24 -5.92 -13.32
CA ASP A 83 -7.54 -6.33 -13.79
C ASP A 83 -8.68 -5.80 -12.90
N GLY A 84 -9.76 -5.38 -13.55
CA GLY A 84 -10.89 -4.74 -12.88
C GLY A 84 -10.64 -3.29 -12.43
N SER A 85 -9.53 -2.66 -12.82
CA SER A 85 -9.23 -1.26 -12.50
C SER A 85 -8.82 -0.46 -13.72
N LYS A 86 -9.29 0.78 -13.79
CA LYS A 86 -8.88 1.75 -14.81
C LYS A 86 -7.47 2.23 -14.52
N GLU A 87 -6.58 2.15 -15.52
CA GLU A 87 -5.30 2.86 -15.48
C GLU A 87 -5.51 4.36 -15.62
N LEU A 88 -4.79 5.13 -14.81
CA LEU A 88 -4.84 6.58 -14.75
C LEU A 88 -3.50 7.18 -15.19
N THR A 89 -3.55 8.43 -15.60
CA THR A 89 -2.35 9.25 -15.75
C THR A 89 -2.05 10.01 -14.45
N TRP A 90 -0.80 10.39 -14.25
CA TRP A 90 -0.42 11.25 -13.13
C TRP A 90 -1.07 12.63 -13.21
N GLU A 91 -1.36 13.10 -14.43
CA GLU A 91 -2.12 14.33 -14.65
C GLU A 91 -3.58 14.19 -14.17
N GLU A 92 -4.24 13.05 -14.44
CA GLU A 92 -5.58 12.79 -13.91
C GLU A 92 -5.58 12.81 -12.38
N ILE A 93 -4.58 12.20 -11.72
CA ILE A 93 -4.47 12.23 -10.25
C ILE A 93 -4.26 13.66 -9.75
N ARG A 94 -3.34 14.39 -10.36
CA ARG A 94 -3.08 15.80 -10.05
C ARG A 94 -4.36 16.63 -10.09
N ASN A 95 -5.14 16.48 -11.16
CA ASN A 95 -6.39 17.21 -11.34
C ASN A 95 -7.46 16.79 -10.32
N ARG A 96 -7.58 15.48 -10.02
CA ARG A 96 -8.54 14.95 -9.03
C ARG A 96 -8.28 15.43 -7.61
N CYS A 97 -7.01 15.51 -7.20
CA CYS A 97 -6.63 15.96 -5.86
C CYS A 97 -6.40 17.47 -5.76
N ASN A 98 -6.49 18.21 -6.87
CA ASN A 98 -6.18 19.65 -6.94
C ASN A 98 -4.73 19.97 -6.49
N SER A 99 -3.76 19.14 -6.87
CA SER A 99 -2.37 19.40 -6.54
C SER A 99 -1.83 20.64 -7.28
N LYS A 100 -1.10 21.48 -6.55
CA LYS A 100 -0.43 22.66 -7.10
C LYS A 100 0.92 22.36 -7.75
N ILE A 101 1.41 21.14 -7.59
CA ILE A 101 2.67 20.66 -8.16
C ILE A 101 2.42 19.48 -9.09
N ASP A 102 3.33 19.22 -9.98
CA ASP A 102 3.28 18.03 -10.82
C ASP A 102 3.53 16.79 -9.96
N LEU A 103 2.66 15.79 -10.14
CA LEU A 103 2.76 14.51 -9.45
C LEU A 103 3.32 13.48 -10.42
N GLN A 104 4.36 12.79 -9.97
CA GLN A 104 4.91 11.66 -10.71
C GLN A 104 5.77 10.80 -9.78
N GLU A 105 5.63 9.50 -9.87
CA GLU A 105 6.48 8.57 -9.13
C GLU A 105 7.37 7.78 -10.08
N TYR A 106 8.59 7.54 -9.62
CA TYR A 106 9.59 6.77 -10.35
C TYR A 106 9.98 5.52 -9.58
N THR A 107 10.36 4.49 -10.32
CA THR A 107 11.00 3.33 -9.70
C THR A 107 12.37 3.72 -9.14
N THR A 108 12.73 3.14 -8.00
CA THR A 108 13.94 3.54 -7.27
C THR A 108 15.21 3.28 -8.07
N VAL A 109 15.31 2.12 -8.72
CA VAL A 109 16.51 1.68 -9.44
C VAL A 109 16.48 2.13 -10.90
N THR A 110 15.42 1.80 -11.63
CA THR A 110 15.35 2.00 -13.08
C THR A 110 14.88 3.39 -13.49
N LYS A 111 14.48 4.23 -12.54
CA LYS A 111 13.97 5.60 -12.77
C LYS A 111 12.86 5.70 -13.81
N LYS A 112 12.06 4.65 -13.95
CA LYS A 112 10.91 4.64 -14.85
C LYS A 112 9.67 5.16 -14.14
N VAL A 113 8.82 5.87 -14.86
CA VAL A 113 7.53 6.34 -14.35
C VAL A 113 6.68 5.13 -13.95
N ARG A 114 6.10 5.16 -12.76
CA ARG A 114 5.17 4.12 -12.29
C ARG A 114 3.82 4.28 -12.97
N ARG A 115 3.25 3.19 -13.40
CA ARG A 115 1.83 3.10 -13.79
C ARG A 115 0.97 3.20 -12.54
N VAL A 116 -0.20 3.78 -12.65
CA VAL A 116 -1.09 4.04 -11.52
C VAL A 116 -2.53 3.74 -11.91
N PHE A 117 -3.30 3.20 -10.96
CA PHE A 117 -4.63 2.67 -11.22
C PHE A 117 -5.65 3.17 -10.20
N GLU A 118 -6.92 3.10 -10.53
CA GLU A 118 -7.99 3.28 -9.56
C GLU A 118 -7.96 2.16 -8.51
N MET A 119 -8.41 2.48 -7.29
CA MET A 119 -8.54 1.49 -6.22
C MET A 119 -9.53 0.39 -6.65
N ASN A 120 -9.08 -0.85 -6.61
CA ASN A 120 -9.94 -2.01 -6.75
C ASN A 120 -10.32 -2.53 -5.35
N TRP A 121 -11.59 -2.33 -4.98
CA TRP A 121 -12.09 -2.66 -3.66
C TRP A 121 -12.18 -4.17 -3.43
N ASP A 122 -12.44 -4.96 -4.47
CA ASP A 122 -12.51 -6.43 -4.34
C ASP A 122 -11.12 -7.02 -4.14
N ARG A 123 -10.10 -6.48 -4.81
CA ARG A 123 -8.70 -6.84 -4.55
C ARG A 123 -8.25 -6.44 -3.16
N LEU A 124 -8.65 -5.27 -2.67
CA LEU A 124 -8.36 -4.86 -1.30
C LEU A 124 -8.97 -5.85 -0.30
N LYS A 125 -10.24 -6.19 -0.47
CA LYS A 125 -10.93 -7.18 0.38
C LYS A 125 -10.24 -8.56 0.33
N TYR A 126 -9.87 -9.00 -0.86
CA TYR A 126 -9.13 -10.25 -1.04
C TYR A 126 -7.79 -10.25 -0.28
N ASN A 127 -7.00 -9.18 -0.41
CA ASN A 127 -5.73 -9.07 0.29
C ASN A 127 -5.89 -8.96 1.81
N VAL A 128 -6.95 -8.29 2.27
CA VAL A 128 -7.30 -8.23 3.70
C VAL A 128 -7.72 -9.63 4.20
N MET A 129 -8.51 -10.36 3.45
CA MET A 129 -8.92 -11.72 3.80
C MET A 129 -7.72 -12.66 3.97
N ILE A 130 -6.73 -12.59 3.08
CA ILE A 130 -5.53 -13.45 3.14
C ILE A 130 -4.61 -13.07 4.30
N ASN A 131 -4.40 -11.77 4.53
CA ASN A 131 -3.42 -11.29 5.49
C ASN A 131 -4.01 -11.03 6.87
N ASN A 132 -5.33 -10.89 6.98
CA ASN A 132 -6.09 -10.62 8.19
C ASN A 132 -5.42 -9.53 9.08
N PRO A 133 -5.20 -8.30 8.54
CA PRO A 133 -4.52 -7.26 9.28
C PRO A 133 -5.34 -6.81 10.49
N THR A 134 -4.65 -6.49 11.59
CA THR A 134 -5.27 -5.91 12.78
C THR A 134 -5.55 -4.42 12.60
N GLN A 135 -4.80 -3.79 11.68
CA GLN A 135 -4.90 -2.36 11.38
C GLN A 135 -4.37 -2.03 9.99
N ILE A 136 -4.88 -0.96 9.42
CA ILE A 136 -4.47 -0.44 8.11
C ILE A 136 -3.78 0.93 8.28
N VAL A 137 -2.75 1.16 7.49
CA VAL A 137 -2.13 2.47 7.27
C VAL A 137 -2.50 2.95 5.88
N LEU A 138 -3.19 4.08 5.79
CA LEU A 138 -3.41 4.75 4.51
C LEU A 138 -2.26 5.72 4.25
N ASN A 139 -1.37 5.35 3.33
CA ASN A 139 -0.29 6.25 2.88
C ASN A 139 -0.72 7.04 1.64
N PHE A 140 -0.08 8.18 1.38
CA PHE A 140 -0.38 9.08 0.24
C PHE A 140 -1.80 9.67 0.25
N ALA A 141 -2.33 10.02 1.42
CA ALA A 141 -3.66 10.62 1.55
C ALA A 141 -3.81 11.93 0.76
N GLN A 142 -2.71 12.67 0.54
CA GLN A 142 -2.66 13.88 -0.28
C GLN A 142 -3.00 13.64 -1.77
N TYR A 143 -2.95 12.41 -2.25
CA TYR A 143 -3.37 12.08 -3.63
C TYR A 143 -4.90 11.99 -3.77
N ILE A 144 -5.64 11.91 -2.66
CA ILE A 144 -7.10 11.98 -2.65
C ILE A 144 -7.55 13.44 -2.71
N ASP A 145 -6.93 14.27 -1.88
CA ASP A 145 -7.15 15.72 -1.82
C ASP A 145 -5.88 16.42 -1.32
N TRP A 146 -5.39 17.38 -2.09
CA TRP A 146 -4.14 18.09 -1.76
C TRP A 146 -4.20 18.90 -0.47
N GLY A 147 -5.40 19.21 0.02
CA GLY A 147 -5.59 19.80 1.34
C GLY A 147 -5.09 18.93 2.49
N ALA A 148 -4.88 17.64 2.26
CA ALA A 148 -4.26 16.74 3.24
C ALA A 148 -2.72 16.83 3.26
N TYR A 149 -2.08 17.49 2.28
CA TYR A 149 -0.63 17.52 2.20
C TYR A 149 0.00 18.13 3.45
N ARG A 150 0.84 17.35 4.12
CA ARG A 150 1.52 17.68 5.38
C ARG A 150 0.57 18.00 6.55
N CYS A 151 -0.68 17.53 6.48
CA CYS A 151 -1.59 17.61 7.60
C CYS A 151 -1.15 16.63 8.70
N ASN A 152 -1.15 17.07 9.95
CA ASN A 152 -0.75 16.28 11.12
C ASN A 152 -1.88 16.11 12.15
N ASN A 153 -3.09 16.55 11.82
CA ASN A 153 -4.27 16.42 12.67
C ASN A 153 -5.45 15.87 11.85
N TYR A 154 -6.08 14.81 12.36
CA TYR A 154 -7.22 14.17 11.73
C TYR A 154 -8.41 15.13 11.49
N ASP A 155 -8.68 16.00 12.43
CA ASP A 155 -9.81 16.94 12.34
C ASP A 155 -9.68 17.89 11.15
N ASN A 156 -8.44 18.22 10.78
CA ASN A 156 -8.10 19.11 9.67
C ASN A 156 -8.06 18.42 8.30
N LEU A 157 -8.23 17.10 8.25
CA LEU A 157 -8.26 16.38 6.97
C LEU A 157 -9.49 16.78 6.14
N PRO A 158 -9.32 16.95 4.82
CA PRO A 158 -10.44 17.17 3.90
C PRO A 158 -11.50 16.07 4.00
N LEU A 159 -12.75 16.45 3.77
CA LEU A 159 -13.89 15.51 3.83
C LEU A 159 -13.69 14.30 2.91
N LYS A 160 -13.20 14.51 1.69
CA LYS A 160 -12.92 13.41 0.73
C LYS A 160 -11.97 12.36 1.31
N VAL A 161 -10.96 12.78 2.07
CA VAL A 161 -10.02 11.84 2.71
C VAL A 161 -10.69 11.06 3.82
N LYS A 162 -11.49 11.73 4.65
CA LYS A 162 -12.28 11.07 5.72
C LYS A 162 -13.28 10.07 5.15
N GLU A 163 -13.96 10.43 4.07
CA GLU A 163 -14.88 9.53 3.36
C GLU A 163 -14.15 8.31 2.78
N PHE A 164 -12.97 8.50 2.23
CA PHE A 164 -12.16 7.39 1.72
C PHE A 164 -11.71 6.46 2.85
N ILE A 165 -11.28 7.00 4.00
CA ILE A 165 -10.95 6.23 5.21
C ILE A 165 -12.15 5.42 5.68
N ASN A 166 -13.30 6.06 5.84
CA ASN A 166 -14.55 5.38 6.26
C ASN A 166 -14.94 4.25 5.28
N ARG A 167 -14.69 4.45 3.99
CA ARG A 167 -14.94 3.41 3.00
C ARG A 167 -13.98 2.23 3.16
N ILE A 168 -12.68 2.47 3.39
CA ILE A 168 -11.71 1.39 3.68
C ILE A 168 -12.23 0.57 4.85
N GLU A 169 -12.54 1.21 5.97
CA GLU A 169 -12.96 0.53 7.20
C GLU A 169 -14.26 -0.27 6.97
N LYS A 170 -15.22 0.30 6.26
CA LYS A 170 -16.46 -0.38 5.91
C LYS A 170 -16.26 -1.60 5.01
N GLU A 171 -15.42 -1.48 3.96
CA GLU A 171 -15.20 -2.56 3.00
C GLU A 171 -14.32 -3.69 3.58
N THR A 172 -13.45 -3.37 4.53
CA THR A 172 -12.46 -4.32 5.07
C THR A 172 -12.74 -4.79 6.49
N ASN A 173 -13.65 -4.13 7.18
CA ASN A 173 -13.88 -4.32 8.62
C ASN A 173 -12.59 -4.23 9.46
N THR A 174 -11.64 -3.39 9.02
CA THR A 174 -10.34 -3.20 9.67
C THR A 174 -10.10 -1.71 9.89
N PRO A 175 -9.69 -1.27 11.09
CA PRO A 175 -9.52 0.14 11.39
C PRO A 175 -8.31 0.74 10.64
N VAL A 176 -8.46 1.97 10.18
CA VAL A 176 -7.34 2.79 9.67
C VAL A 176 -6.77 3.57 10.85
N THR A 177 -5.59 3.18 11.29
CA THR A 177 -4.98 3.74 12.51
C THR A 177 -3.88 4.75 12.25
N MET A 178 -3.33 4.79 11.04
CA MET A 178 -2.32 5.78 10.66
C MET A 178 -2.58 6.31 9.26
N ILE A 179 -2.33 7.60 9.05
CA ILE A 179 -2.54 8.27 7.76
C ILE A 179 -1.27 9.04 7.39
N GLY A 180 -0.59 8.61 6.32
CA GLY A 180 0.54 9.33 5.74
C GLY A 180 0.06 10.42 4.78
N THR A 181 0.48 11.65 5.03
CA THR A 181 0.03 12.86 4.34
C THR A 181 1.13 13.56 3.55
N GLY A 182 2.35 13.08 3.61
CA GLY A 182 3.51 13.64 2.90
C GLY A 182 4.74 12.74 3.03
N GLU A 183 5.89 13.29 2.66
CA GLU A 183 7.16 12.55 2.53
C GLU A 183 8.03 12.55 3.80
N ARG A 184 7.71 13.38 4.81
CA ARG A 184 8.52 13.48 6.02
C ARG A 184 8.00 12.56 7.12
N ASN A 185 8.85 12.15 8.04
CA ASN A 185 8.46 11.34 9.20
C ASN A 185 7.39 11.98 10.08
N CYS A 186 7.30 13.32 10.09
CA CYS A 186 6.26 14.04 10.82
C CYS A 186 4.96 14.22 10.02
N ASP A 187 4.92 13.83 8.75
CA ASP A 187 3.73 13.92 7.89
C ASP A 187 2.86 12.67 8.05
N ILE A 188 2.67 12.24 9.28
CA ILE A 188 1.82 11.11 9.64
C ILE A 188 0.87 11.50 10.77
N ILE A 189 -0.37 11.09 10.65
CA ILE A 189 -1.39 11.17 11.71
C ILE A 189 -1.48 9.77 12.33
N ASP A 190 -1.17 9.66 13.61
CA ASP A 190 -1.26 8.41 14.38
C ASP A 190 -2.49 8.47 15.28
N LEU A 191 -3.45 7.59 15.04
CA LEU A 191 -4.71 7.48 15.79
C LEU A 191 -4.69 6.33 16.81
N ARG A 192 -3.57 5.64 16.94
CA ARG A 192 -3.43 4.55 17.92
C ARG A 192 -3.44 5.15 19.33
N LYS A 193 -4.21 4.51 20.19
CA LYS A 193 -4.31 4.86 21.64
C LYS A 193 -3.34 4.04 22.45
#